data_e5db4c76731fcfff5cf1e26457e804bf
#
_entry.id   e5db4c76731fcfff5cf1e26457e804bf
#
_cell.length_a   1.000
_cell.length_b   1.000
_cell.length_c   1.000
_cell.angle_alpha   90.00
_cell.angle_beta   90.00
_cell.angle_gamma   90.00
#
_symmetry.space_group_name_H-M   'P 1'
#
loop_
_entity.id
_entity.type
_entity.pdbx_description
1 polymer ?
#
loop_
_entity_poly.entity_id
_entity_poly.type
_entity_poly.pdbx_seq_one_letter_code
_entity_poly.pdbx_strand_id
1 'polypeptide(L)'
;MKKSTVAKIALFVTAVLWGSTFTIGKLASEAFSVSFIIAFRFLIASIALLVVAFPQRKQLDKKYLIDGFWMGVTLFASYFLQVGGLALDTSPGKSAFLCTTYSVMVPFLYWFVTKERPKMRHIVCVFLCLAGVGILSLTGGWGMSTGDLLTLASGVPCAFNIIVSSLVCRDRNVLLLTTIELWVVTIFAWIFVFVGNSFPTQFPLGAVGGIAYLGLFATALCLYMQSYGLKYAEPAIGGMILSLESVFGVLFSVIIYHEQITFRMLVGFAVIFVAIILSQWEGKKQPDEVTT
;
A
#
# COMPACT_ATOMS: atom_id res chain seq x y z
N MET A 1 -28.32 -1.67 7.55
CA MET A 1 -27.59 -1.66 6.26
C MET A 1 -27.15 -3.08 5.90
N LYS A 2 -27.16 -3.45 4.60
CA LYS A 2 -26.61 -4.75 4.14
C LYS A 2 -25.09 -4.80 4.42
N LYS A 3 -24.57 -5.96 4.85
CA LYS A 3 -23.12 -6.14 5.13
C LYS A 3 -22.22 -5.68 3.98
N SER A 4 -22.64 -5.94 2.73
CA SER A 4 -21.92 -5.48 1.53
C SER A 4 -21.84 -3.95 1.41
N THR A 5 -22.86 -3.21 1.81
CA THR A 5 -22.84 -1.72 1.78
C THR A 5 -21.86 -1.19 2.81
N VAL A 6 -21.87 -1.75 4.03
CA VAL A 6 -20.90 -1.37 5.09
C VAL A 6 -19.47 -1.68 4.64
N ALA A 7 -19.25 -2.83 4.00
CA ALA A 7 -17.96 -3.22 3.46
C ALA A 7 -17.42 -2.21 2.43
N LYS A 8 -18.26 -1.79 1.47
CA LYS A 8 -17.86 -0.78 0.46
C LYS A 8 -17.54 0.58 1.09
N ILE A 9 -18.31 0.99 2.11
CA ILE A 9 -18.02 2.23 2.86
C ILE A 9 -16.69 2.11 3.59
N ALA A 10 -16.43 0.97 4.27
CA ALA A 10 -15.16 0.73 4.95
C ALA A 10 -13.97 0.81 3.99
N LEU A 11 -14.06 0.18 2.81
CA LEU A 11 -13.02 0.26 1.77
C LEU A 11 -12.83 1.69 1.25
N PHE A 12 -13.93 2.44 1.05
CA PHE A 12 -13.83 3.82 0.61
C PHE A 12 -13.13 4.71 1.65
N VAL A 13 -13.51 4.58 2.94
CA VAL A 13 -12.83 5.29 4.03
C VAL A 13 -11.36 4.90 4.11
N THR A 14 -11.03 3.62 3.91
CA THR A 14 -9.64 3.16 3.83
C THR A 14 -8.88 3.85 2.69
N ALA A 15 -9.46 3.94 1.50
CA ALA A 15 -8.84 4.62 0.36
C ALA A 15 -8.58 6.12 0.65
N VAL A 16 -9.53 6.80 1.30
CA VAL A 16 -9.36 8.20 1.71
C VAL A 16 -8.20 8.34 2.72
N LEU A 17 -8.20 7.53 3.77
CA LEU A 17 -7.16 7.57 4.81
C LEU A 17 -5.79 7.21 4.23
N TRP A 18 -5.70 6.19 3.38
CA TRP A 18 -4.44 5.82 2.74
C TRP A 18 -3.95 6.90 1.77
N GLY A 19 -4.83 7.55 1.02
CA GLY A 19 -4.47 8.69 0.19
C GLY A 19 -3.77 9.80 0.98
N SER A 20 -4.22 10.09 2.21
CA SER A 20 -3.59 11.10 3.06
C SER A 20 -2.18 10.72 3.53
N THR A 21 -1.84 9.40 3.53
CA THR A 21 -0.55 8.92 4.05
C THR A 21 0.64 9.42 3.25
N PHE A 22 0.48 9.67 1.97
CA PHE A 22 1.56 10.18 1.10
C PHE A 22 1.97 11.58 1.52
N THR A 23 0.99 12.45 1.74
CA THR A 23 1.23 13.83 2.18
C THR A 23 1.75 13.90 3.61
N ILE A 24 1.11 13.18 4.54
CA ILE A 24 1.54 13.17 5.95
C ILE A 24 2.90 12.49 6.09
N GLY A 25 3.17 11.43 5.31
CA GLY A 25 4.48 10.77 5.25
C GLY A 25 5.58 11.71 4.75
N LYS A 26 5.30 12.53 3.73
CA LYS A 26 6.22 13.56 3.23
C LYS A 26 6.55 14.57 4.30
N LEU A 27 5.53 15.18 4.94
CA LEU A 27 5.70 16.12 6.03
C LEU A 27 6.47 15.52 7.22
N ALA A 28 6.21 14.26 7.56
CA ALA A 28 6.97 13.57 8.61
C ALA A 28 8.43 13.35 8.22
N SER A 29 8.74 13.11 6.94
CA SER A 29 10.10 12.90 6.45
C SER A 29 10.96 14.16 6.43
N GLU A 30 10.37 15.34 6.58
CA GLU A 30 11.09 16.60 6.78
C GLU A 30 11.67 16.74 8.19
N ALA A 31 11.08 16.03 9.17
CA ALA A 31 11.49 16.09 10.57
C ALA A 31 12.20 14.81 11.07
N PHE A 32 11.90 13.66 10.47
CA PHE A 32 12.36 12.38 10.96
C PHE A 32 12.96 11.53 9.84
N SER A 33 13.89 10.64 10.20
CA SER A 33 14.44 9.66 9.28
C SER A 33 13.37 8.62 8.85
N VAL A 34 13.55 8.05 7.67
CA VAL A 34 12.67 7.01 7.11
C VAL A 34 12.45 5.85 8.08
N SER A 35 13.55 5.33 8.66
CA SER A 35 13.50 4.22 9.63
C SER A 35 12.72 4.59 10.88
N PHE A 36 12.88 5.81 11.40
CA PHE A 36 12.18 6.28 12.59
C PHE A 36 10.67 6.43 12.34
N ILE A 37 10.28 7.00 11.19
CA ILE A 37 8.86 7.12 10.79
C ILE A 37 8.20 5.74 10.76
N ILE A 38 8.84 4.77 10.10
CA ILE A 38 8.30 3.41 9.97
C ILE A 38 8.27 2.74 11.35
N ALA A 39 9.34 2.85 12.15
CA ALA A 39 9.42 2.22 13.46
C ALA A 39 8.29 2.68 14.40
N PHE A 40 8.06 3.97 14.53
CA PHE A 40 7.01 4.52 15.39
C PHE A 40 5.60 4.28 14.85
N ARG A 41 5.39 4.49 13.55
CA ARG A 41 4.11 4.22 12.88
C ARG A 41 3.66 2.78 13.12
N PHE A 42 4.56 1.82 12.85
CA PHE A 42 4.22 0.40 12.97
C PHE A 42 4.21 -0.09 14.42
N LEU A 43 5.01 0.49 15.32
CA LEU A 43 4.92 0.21 16.76
C LEU A 43 3.53 0.56 17.31
N ILE A 44 3.03 1.76 17.01
CA ILE A 44 1.69 2.19 17.43
C ILE A 44 0.62 1.24 16.87
N ALA A 45 0.72 0.90 15.58
CA ALA A 45 -0.23 -0.02 14.93
C ALA A 45 -0.16 -1.43 15.51
N SER A 46 1.04 -1.95 15.76
CA SER A 46 1.29 -3.28 16.33
C SER A 46 0.70 -3.41 17.72
N ILE A 47 0.87 -2.39 18.58
CA ILE A 47 0.29 -2.37 19.92
C ILE A 47 -1.25 -2.33 19.82
N ALA A 48 -1.81 -1.47 18.97
CA ALA A 48 -3.25 -1.37 18.79
C ALA A 48 -3.87 -2.70 18.33
N LEU A 49 -3.29 -3.34 17.29
CA LEU A 49 -3.79 -4.64 16.83
C LEU A 49 -3.52 -5.78 17.81
N LEU A 50 -2.43 -5.74 18.56
CA LEU A 50 -2.14 -6.75 19.58
C LEU A 50 -3.25 -6.77 20.67
N VAL A 51 -3.70 -5.59 21.10
CA VAL A 51 -4.80 -5.49 22.08
C VAL A 51 -6.07 -6.15 21.54
N VAL A 52 -6.42 -5.88 20.28
CA VAL A 52 -7.62 -6.45 19.62
C VAL A 52 -7.45 -7.95 19.33
N ALA A 53 -6.26 -8.38 18.95
CA ALA A 53 -5.97 -9.78 18.61
C ALA A 53 -5.72 -10.67 19.86
N PHE A 54 -5.43 -10.07 21.01
CA PHE A 54 -5.02 -10.80 22.23
C PHE A 54 -5.97 -11.93 22.66
N PRO A 55 -7.32 -11.78 22.61
CA PRO A 55 -8.22 -12.88 22.94
C PRO A 55 -8.06 -14.11 22.05
N GLN A 56 -7.54 -13.93 20.84
CA GLN A 56 -7.41 -14.97 19.82
C GLN A 56 -6.03 -15.64 19.82
N ARG A 57 -5.10 -15.25 20.71
CA ARG A 57 -3.71 -15.72 20.79
C ARG A 57 -3.54 -17.24 20.90
N LYS A 58 -4.56 -17.95 21.40
CA LYS A 58 -4.54 -19.42 21.51
C LYS A 58 -4.52 -20.14 20.15
N GLN A 59 -4.83 -19.44 19.06
CA GLN A 59 -4.78 -19.98 17.69
C GLN A 59 -3.37 -19.87 17.08
N LEU A 60 -2.42 -19.21 17.75
CA LEU A 60 -1.06 -19.04 17.24
C LEU A 60 -0.34 -20.40 17.21
N ASP A 61 0.22 -20.70 16.05
CA ASP A 61 1.13 -21.81 15.82
C ASP A 61 2.40 -21.34 15.08
N LYS A 62 3.37 -22.26 14.92
CA LYS A 62 4.62 -21.97 14.22
C LYS A 62 4.40 -21.48 12.79
N LYS A 63 3.35 -21.95 12.13
CA LYS A 63 3.04 -21.58 10.75
C LYS A 63 2.50 -20.15 10.66
N TYR A 64 1.71 -19.67 11.66
CA TYR A 64 1.35 -18.25 11.76
C TYR A 64 2.58 -17.35 11.84
N LEU A 65 3.61 -17.75 12.61
CA LEU A 65 4.83 -16.96 12.74
C LEU A 65 5.62 -16.89 11.43
N ILE A 66 5.75 -18.02 10.72
CA ILE A 66 6.46 -18.07 9.43
C ILE A 66 5.73 -17.26 8.37
N ASP A 67 4.41 -17.45 8.26
CA ASP A 67 3.58 -16.78 7.27
C ASP A 67 3.56 -15.25 7.53
N GLY A 68 3.34 -14.83 8.78
CA GLY A 68 3.38 -13.42 9.19
C GLY A 68 4.77 -12.81 9.05
N PHE A 69 5.84 -13.57 9.20
CA PHE A 69 7.21 -13.11 8.96
C PHE A 69 7.42 -12.72 7.49
N TRP A 70 7.05 -13.58 6.55
CA TRP A 70 7.19 -13.27 5.12
C TRP A 70 6.31 -12.11 4.67
N MET A 71 5.08 -12.03 5.22
CA MET A 71 4.22 -10.85 5.03
C MET A 71 4.93 -9.59 5.54
N GLY A 72 5.48 -9.62 6.74
CA GLY A 72 6.14 -8.47 7.35
C GLY A 72 7.42 -8.03 6.64
N VAL A 73 8.24 -8.96 6.15
CA VAL A 73 9.45 -8.64 5.37
C VAL A 73 9.11 -7.92 4.07
N THR A 74 8.12 -8.42 3.34
CA THR A 74 7.69 -7.79 2.09
C THR A 74 7.03 -6.43 2.32
N LEU A 75 6.24 -6.29 3.38
CA LEU A 75 5.63 -5.04 3.79
C LEU A 75 6.70 -4.01 4.21
N PHE A 76 7.66 -4.42 5.04
CA PHE A 76 8.77 -3.55 5.45
C PHE A 76 9.54 -3.02 4.25
N ALA A 77 9.94 -3.90 3.32
CA ALA A 77 10.67 -3.50 2.13
C ALA A 77 9.87 -2.49 1.28
N SER A 78 8.56 -2.71 1.13
CA SER A 78 7.67 -1.78 0.42
C SER A 78 7.65 -0.40 1.07
N TYR A 79 7.36 -0.34 2.38
CA TYR A 79 7.28 0.94 3.09
C TYR A 79 8.64 1.65 3.17
N PHE A 80 9.73 0.91 3.33
CA PHE A 80 11.07 1.51 3.40
C PHE A 80 11.44 2.21 2.09
N LEU A 81 11.14 1.57 0.96
CA LEU A 81 11.37 2.16 -0.37
C LEU A 81 10.41 3.33 -0.65
N GLN A 82 9.12 3.20 -0.30
CA GLN A 82 8.11 4.23 -0.53
C GLN A 82 8.40 5.50 0.30
N VAL A 83 8.61 5.36 1.61
CA VAL A 83 8.91 6.51 2.48
C VAL A 83 10.28 7.08 2.15
N GLY A 84 11.24 6.22 1.73
CA GLY A 84 12.54 6.65 1.21
C GLY A 84 12.41 7.52 -0.03
N GLY A 85 11.54 7.15 -0.96
CA GLY A 85 11.23 7.96 -2.14
C GLY A 85 10.63 9.32 -1.78
N LEU A 86 9.68 9.35 -0.82
CA LEU A 86 9.09 10.59 -0.32
C LEU A 86 10.12 11.48 0.41
N ALA A 87 11.03 10.88 1.18
CA ALA A 87 12.07 11.62 1.90
C ALA A 87 13.09 12.29 0.97
N LEU A 88 13.25 11.76 -0.25
CA LEU A 88 14.10 12.35 -1.28
C LEU A 88 13.34 13.45 -2.05
N ASP A 89 13.01 13.20 -3.28
CA ASP A 89 12.55 14.20 -4.25
C ASP A 89 11.20 13.88 -4.90
N THR A 90 10.55 12.76 -4.51
CA THR A 90 9.21 12.44 -5.00
C THR A 90 8.16 13.28 -4.27
N SER A 91 7.26 13.90 -5.04
CA SER A 91 6.11 14.58 -4.47
C SER A 91 5.03 13.60 -4.00
N PRO A 92 4.20 13.97 -3.01
CA PRO A 92 3.18 13.07 -2.49
C PRO A 92 2.19 12.58 -3.55
N GLY A 93 1.74 13.46 -4.45
CA GLY A 93 0.83 13.10 -5.55
C GLY A 93 1.46 12.13 -6.54
N LYS A 94 2.72 12.33 -6.93
CA LYS A 94 3.46 11.36 -7.76
C LYS A 94 3.64 10.04 -7.03
N SER A 95 4.02 10.07 -5.76
CA SER A 95 4.22 8.86 -4.96
C SER A 95 2.94 8.02 -4.87
N ALA A 96 1.78 8.64 -4.71
CA ALA A 96 0.50 7.94 -4.66
C ALA A 96 0.24 7.12 -5.94
N PHE A 97 0.47 7.68 -7.12
CA PHE A 97 0.30 6.96 -8.38
C PHE A 97 1.41 5.96 -8.67
N LEU A 98 2.67 6.31 -8.43
CA LEU A 98 3.81 5.40 -8.65
C LEU A 98 3.72 4.16 -7.76
N CYS A 99 3.37 4.32 -6.50
CA CYS A 99 3.19 3.20 -5.57
C CYS A 99 2.06 2.28 -6.06
N THR A 100 0.89 2.83 -6.44
CA THR A 100 -0.30 2.05 -6.82
C THR A 100 -0.09 1.23 -8.10
N THR A 101 1.01 1.43 -8.84
CA THR A 101 1.39 0.57 -9.98
C THR A 101 1.61 -0.89 -9.59
N TYR A 102 1.77 -1.21 -8.29
CA TYR A 102 1.80 -2.59 -7.79
C TYR A 102 0.59 -3.40 -8.30
N SER A 103 -0.57 -2.78 -8.44
CA SER A 103 -1.80 -3.43 -8.90
C SER A 103 -1.67 -4.03 -10.30
N VAL A 104 -0.86 -3.42 -11.16
CA VAL A 104 -0.57 -3.91 -12.50
C VAL A 104 0.53 -4.99 -12.46
N MET A 105 1.42 -4.96 -11.47
CA MET A 105 2.50 -5.95 -11.30
C MET A 105 1.99 -7.28 -10.72
N VAL A 106 0.97 -7.23 -9.87
CA VAL A 106 0.43 -8.43 -9.17
C VAL A 106 0.14 -9.61 -10.10
N PRO A 107 -0.58 -9.49 -11.24
CA PRO A 107 -0.89 -10.63 -12.10
C PRO A 107 0.36 -11.34 -12.65
N PHE A 108 1.44 -10.59 -12.90
CA PHE A 108 2.70 -11.13 -13.43
C PHE A 108 3.51 -11.84 -12.35
N LEU A 109 3.62 -11.23 -11.17
CA LEU A 109 4.31 -11.85 -10.04
C LEU A 109 3.54 -13.07 -9.52
N TYR A 110 2.20 -13.02 -9.54
CA TYR A 110 1.36 -14.15 -9.23
C TYR A 110 1.60 -15.35 -10.17
N TRP A 111 1.80 -15.09 -11.46
CA TRP A 111 2.16 -16.12 -12.42
C TRP A 111 3.47 -16.85 -12.06
N PHE A 112 4.50 -16.16 -11.58
CA PHE A 112 5.72 -16.82 -11.14
C PHE A 112 5.49 -17.78 -9.96
N VAL A 113 4.55 -17.44 -9.07
CA VAL A 113 4.24 -18.24 -7.88
C VAL A 113 3.28 -19.40 -8.20
N THR A 114 2.19 -19.13 -8.92
CA THR A 114 1.10 -20.09 -9.15
C THR A 114 1.14 -20.79 -10.52
N LYS A 115 1.98 -20.30 -11.44
CA LYS A 115 2.06 -20.72 -12.86
C LYS A 115 0.79 -20.39 -13.68
N GLU A 116 -0.16 -19.65 -13.12
CA GLU A 116 -1.33 -19.16 -13.85
C GLU A 116 -0.96 -17.96 -14.73
N ARG A 117 -1.09 -18.09 -16.04
CA ARG A 117 -0.69 -17.07 -17.01
C ARG A 117 -1.57 -15.81 -16.92
N PRO A 118 -0.97 -14.60 -16.92
CA PRO A 118 -1.74 -13.37 -16.99
C PRO A 118 -2.56 -13.30 -18.30
N LYS A 119 -3.77 -12.75 -18.21
CA LYS A 119 -4.61 -12.52 -19.39
C LYS A 119 -4.00 -11.42 -20.26
N MET A 120 -4.30 -11.42 -21.58
CA MET A 120 -3.80 -10.40 -22.52
C MET A 120 -4.08 -8.96 -22.05
N ARG A 121 -5.23 -8.73 -21.39
CA ARG A 121 -5.54 -7.40 -20.81
C ARG A 121 -4.49 -6.90 -19.82
N HIS A 122 -3.90 -7.80 -18.99
CA HIS A 122 -2.87 -7.41 -18.03
C HIS A 122 -1.58 -6.95 -18.74
N ILE A 123 -1.26 -7.56 -19.89
CA ILE A 123 -0.12 -7.14 -20.73
C ILE A 123 -0.36 -5.72 -21.26
N VAL A 124 -1.56 -5.42 -21.77
CA VAL A 124 -1.93 -4.06 -22.21
C VAL A 124 -1.84 -3.06 -21.05
N CYS A 125 -2.32 -3.45 -19.86
CA CYS A 125 -2.25 -2.59 -18.67
C CYS A 125 -0.81 -2.26 -18.26
N VAL A 126 0.15 -3.20 -18.42
CA VAL A 126 1.58 -2.90 -18.15
C VAL A 126 2.09 -1.82 -19.09
N PHE A 127 1.85 -1.94 -20.40
CA PHE A 127 2.31 -0.93 -21.35
C PHE A 127 1.66 0.43 -21.10
N LEU A 128 0.36 0.48 -20.80
CA LEU A 128 -0.31 1.72 -20.41
C LEU A 128 0.30 2.31 -19.13
N CYS A 129 0.54 1.46 -18.13
CA CYS A 129 1.14 1.90 -16.87
C CYS A 129 2.55 2.46 -17.08
N LEU A 130 3.40 1.78 -17.85
CA LEU A 130 4.74 2.25 -18.19
C LEU A 130 4.71 3.57 -18.96
N ALA A 131 3.78 3.73 -19.91
CA ALA A 131 3.59 4.98 -20.62
C ALA A 131 3.20 6.12 -19.66
N GLY A 132 2.25 5.87 -18.75
CA GLY A 132 1.83 6.83 -17.72
C GLY A 132 2.96 7.21 -16.75
N VAL A 133 3.75 6.23 -16.30
CA VAL A 133 4.96 6.45 -15.47
C VAL A 133 5.99 7.30 -16.24
N GLY A 134 6.22 7.01 -17.52
CA GLY A 134 7.09 7.81 -18.38
C GLY A 134 6.62 9.26 -18.51
N ILE A 135 5.32 9.47 -18.76
CA ILE A 135 4.73 10.81 -18.82
C ILE A 135 4.90 11.54 -17.49
N LEU A 136 4.70 10.85 -16.36
CA LEU A 136 4.74 11.43 -15.03
C LEU A 136 6.15 11.79 -14.56
N SER A 137 7.12 10.91 -14.79
CA SER A 137 8.44 10.98 -14.15
C SER A 137 9.58 11.47 -15.05
N LEU A 138 9.48 11.33 -16.37
CA LEU A 138 10.52 11.82 -17.29
C LEU A 138 10.40 13.32 -17.51
N THR A 139 11.20 14.13 -16.82
CA THR A 139 11.22 15.61 -16.94
C THR A 139 12.48 16.04 -17.68
N GLY A 140 12.33 16.41 -18.97
CA GLY A 140 13.39 17.08 -19.75
C GLY A 140 14.64 16.25 -20.08
N GLY A 141 14.71 14.98 -19.70
CA GLY A 141 15.78 14.01 -19.96
C GLY A 141 15.26 12.57 -19.81
N TRP A 142 16.08 11.58 -20.16
CA TRP A 142 15.71 10.16 -20.09
C TRP A 142 15.84 9.55 -18.69
N GLY A 143 15.97 10.37 -17.62
CA GLY A 143 16.19 9.91 -16.25
C GLY A 143 14.96 10.15 -15.35
N MET A 144 14.56 9.13 -14.58
CA MET A 144 13.68 9.29 -13.43
C MET A 144 14.47 9.83 -12.24
N SER A 145 13.83 10.59 -11.35
CA SER A 145 14.44 10.96 -10.08
C SER A 145 14.68 9.74 -9.20
N THR A 146 15.66 9.82 -8.29
CA THR A 146 15.94 8.71 -7.37
C THR A 146 14.73 8.38 -6.49
N GLY A 147 14.01 9.41 -6.03
CA GLY A 147 12.79 9.23 -5.25
C GLY A 147 11.67 8.55 -6.03
N ASP A 148 11.44 8.96 -7.29
CA ASP A 148 10.45 8.32 -8.17
C ASP A 148 10.81 6.84 -8.41
N LEU A 149 12.10 6.54 -8.62
CA LEU A 149 12.57 5.17 -8.82
C LEU A 149 12.36 4.30 -7.58
N LEU A 150 12.70 4.81 -6.39
CA LEU A 150 12.46 4.10 -5.12
C LEU A 150 10.97 3.85 -4.89
N THR A 151 10.15 4.86 -5.15
CA THR A 151 8.68 4.74 -5.01
C THR A 151 8.11 3.71 -6.00
N LEU A 152 8.55 3.70 -7.24
CA LEU A 152 8.15 2.69 -8.23
C LEU A 152 8.63 1.29 -7.82
N ALA A 153 9.88 1.18 -7.37
CA ALA A 153 10.47 -0.08 -6.89
C ALA A 153 9.72 -0.64 -5.68
N SER A 154 9.13 0.21 -4.82
CA SER A 154 8.32 -0.22 -3.68
C SER A 154 7.09 -1.05 -4.10
N GLY A 155 6.63 -0.87 -5.33
CA GLY A 155 5.53 -1.64 -5.90
C GLY A 155 5.80 -3.14 -6.00
N VAL A 156 7.06 -3.55 -6.20
CA VAL A 156 7.43 -4.97 -6.29
C VAL A 156 7.22 -5.70 -4.97
N PRO A 157 7.84 -5.31 -3.84
CA PRO A 157 7.59 -5.97 -2.57
C PRO A 157 6.15 -5.78 -2.09
N CYS A 158 5.46 -4.69 -2.44
CA CYS A 158 4.05 -4.51 -2.19
C CYS A 158 3.20 -5.57 -2.90
N ALA A 159 3.45 -5.81 -4.18
CA ALA A 159 2.76 -6.83 -4.94
C ALA A 159 3.03 -8.25 -4.38
N PHE A 160 4.27 -8.54 -3.95
CA PHE A 160 4.58 -9.79 -3.25
C PHE A 160 3.84 -9.92 -1.91
N ASN A 161 3.75 -8.83 -1.13
CA ASN A 161 2.96 -8.82 0.11
C ASN A 161 1.50 -9.18 -0.14
N ILE A 162 0.88 -8.59 -1.16
CA ILE A 162 -0.50 -8.89 -1.56
C ILE A 162 -0.65 -10.37 -1.94
N ILE A 163 0.28 -10.91 -2.73
CA ILE A 163 0.24 -12.32 -3.15
C ILE A 163 0.37 -13.25 -1.96
N VAL A 164 1.38 -13.05 -1.11
CA VAL A 164 1.60 -13.87 0.10
C VAL A 164 0.37 -13.79 1.00
N SER A 165 -0.14 -12.58 1.28
CA SER A 165 -1.34 -12.37 2.08
C SER A 165 -2.55 -13.11 1.49
N SER A 166 -2.77 -13.04 0.17
CA SER A 166 -3.90 -13.69 -0.48
C SER A 166 -3.85 -15.22 -0.38
N LEU A 167 -2.66 -15.81 -0.38
CA LEU A 167 -2.46 -17.25 -0.27
C LEU A 167 -2.59 -17.74 1.18
N VAL A 168 -2.07 -16.97 2.12
CA VAL A 168 -1.97 -17.37 3.53
C VAL A 168 -3.25 -17.08 4.32
N CYS A 169 -3.95 -15.98 4.00
CA CYS A 169 -5.13 -15.55 4.76
C CYS A 169 -6.40 -16.35 4.47
N ARG A 170 -6.41 -17.21 3.43
CA ARG A 170 -7.61 -17.98 3.05
C ARG A 170 -8.20 -18.78 4.20
N ASP A 171 -7.36 -19.55 4.89
CA ASP A 171 -7.78 -20.52 5.91
C ASP A 171 -7.39 -20.08 7.32
N ARG A 172 -6.96 -18.82 7.50
CA ARG A 172 -6.41 -18.34 8.75
C ARG A 172 -7.09 -17.09 9.28
N ASN A 173 -6.82 -16.83 10.54
CA ASN A 173 -7.24 -15.61 11.19
C ASN A 173 -6.39 -14.43 10.71
N VAL A 174 -6.99 -13.61 9.84
CA VAL A 174 -6.35 -12.44 9.23
C VAL A 174 -5.82 -11.48 10.30
N LEU A 175 -6.58 -11.25 11.38
CA LEU A 175 -6.20 -10.33 12.45
C LEU A 175 -4.88 -10.75 13.13
N LEU A 176 -4.73 -12.06 13.42
CA LEU A 176 -3.49 -12.58 14.01
C LEU A 176 -2.30 -12.48 13.05
N LEU A 177 -2.51 -12.83 11.77
CA LEU A 177 -1.47 -12.71 10.75
C LEU A 177 -1.01 -11.27 10.59
N THR A 178 -1.94 -10.34 10.44
CA THR A 178 -1.62 -8.91 10.32
C THR A 178 -0.93 -8.39 11.58
N THR A 179 -1.30 -8.86 12.78
CA THR A 179 -0.60 -8.47 14.01
C THR A 179 0.87 -8.91 13.97
N ILE A 180 1.15 -10.15 13.55
CA ILE A 180 2.53 -10.64 13.43
C ILE A 180 3.29 -9.86 12.35
N GLU A 181 2.67 -9.67 11.19
CA GLU A 181 3.20 -8.86 10.08
C GLU A 181 3.68 -7.49 10.57
N LEU A 182 2.83 -6.76 11.31
CA LEU A 182 3.19 -5.43 11.82
C LEU A 182 4.32 -5.48 12.86
N TRP A 183 4.36 -6.50 13.72
CA TRP A 183 5.48 -6.67 14.64
C TRP A 183 6.80 -6.94 13.92
N VAL A 184 6.79 -7.72 12.85
CA VAL A 184 7.97 -7.95 12.01
C VAL A 184 8.45 -6.64 11.40
N VAL A 185 7.55 -5.84 10.80
CA VAL A 185 7.91 -4.51 10.27
C VAL A 185 8.50 -3.63 11.38
N THR A 186 7.88 -3.62 12.56
CA THR A 186 8.35 -2.83 13.70
C THR A 186 9.77 -3.23 14.10
N ILE A 187 10.04 -4.54 14.26
CA ILE A 187 11.36 -5.04 14.63
C ILE A 187 12.41 -4.64 13.60
N PHE A 188 12.15 -4.88 12.31
CA PHE A 188 13.10 -4.49 11.26
C PHE A 188 13.34 -2.98 11.24
N ALA A 189 12.29 -2.18 11.34
CA ALA A 189 12.44 -0.72 11.35
C ALA A 189 13.28 -0.24 12.55
N TRP A 190 13.07 -0.80 13.74
CA TRP A 190 13.89 -0.47 14.92
C TRP A 190 15.34 -0.90 14.77
N ILE A 191 15.64 -2.06 14.15
CA ILE A 191 17.01 -2.46 13.81
C ILE A 191 17.68 -1.38 12.96
N PHE A 192 16.97 -0.87 11.92
CA PHE A 192 17.51 0.19 11.06
C PHE A 192 17.68 1.54 11.80
N VAL A 193 16.81 1.85 12.76
CA VAL A 193 16.98 3.04 13.62
C VAL A 193 18.25 2.94 14.46
N PHE A 194 18.48 1.78 15.11
CA PHE A 194 19.66 1.57 15.96
C PHE A 194 20.97 1.50 15.15
N VAL A 195 20.98 0.72 14.07
CA VAL A 195 22.16 0.55 13.21
C VAL A 195 22.54 1.87 12.52
N GLY A 196 21.54 2.61 12.05
CA GLY A 196 21.73 3.91 11.38
C GLY A 196 21.91 5.08 12.33
N ASN A 197 21.87 4.87 13.66
CA ASN A 197 21.87 5.92 14.68
C ASN A 197 20.89 7.08 14.34
N SER A 198 19.70 6.69 13.88
CA SER A 198 18.71 7.58 13.27
C SER A 198 17.69 8.12 14.27
N PHE A 199 18.06 8.28 15.54
CA PHE A 199 17.21 8.89 16.55
C PHE A 199 17.10 10.39 16.31
N PRO A 200 15.88 10.96 16.32
CA PRO A 200 15.72 12.39 16.21
C PRO A 200 16.17 13.10 17.49
N THR A 201 16.77 14.26 17.32
CA THR A 201 17.14 15.14 18.44
C THR A 201 16.01 16.08 18.85
N GLN A 202 15.04 16.29 17.96
CA GLN A 202 13.87 17.14 18.18
C GLN A 202 12.60 16.39 17.82
N PHE A 203 11.51 16.71 18.51
CA PHE A 203 10.19 16.11 18.32
C PHE A 203 9.13 17.18 18.03
N PRO A 204 9.09 17.74 16.80
CA PRO A 204 8.06 18.71 16.45
C PRO A 204 6.67 18.10 16.61
N LEU A 205 5.79 18.77 17.37
CA LEU A 205 4.48 18.24 17.76
C LEU A 205 3.63 17.84 16.54
N GLY A 206 3.69 18.63 15.46
CA GLY A 206 2.97 18.30 14.22
C GLY A 206 3.46 17.02 13.56
N ALA A 207 4.77 16.78 13.52
CA ALA A 207 5.33 15.55 12.94
C ALA A 207 5.04 14.32 13.81
N VAL A 208 5.11 14.46 15.15
CA VAL A 208 4.72 13.39 16.09
C VAL A 208 3.24 13.06 15.94
N GLY A 209 2.36 14.08 15.86
CA GLY A 209 0.93 13.90 15.58
C GLY A 209 0.68 13.21 14.25
N GLY A 210 1.45 13.56 13.22
CA GLY A 210 1.42 12.90 11.91
C GLY A 210 1.74 11.42 12.00
N ILE A 211 2.81 11.03 12.69
CA ILE A 211 3.17 9.61 12.88
C ILE A 211 2.10 8.87 13.70
N ALA A 212 1.55 9.48 14.74
CA ALA A 212 0.47 8.89 15.53
C ALA A 212 -0.79 8.64 14.68
N TYR A 213 -1.17 9.63 13.85
CA TYR A 213 -2.24 9.48 12.86
C TYR A 213 -1.96 8.31 11.89
N LEU A 214 -0.75 8.26 11.31
CA LEU A 214 -0.34 7.20 10.39
C LEU A 214 -0.43 5.82 11.06
N GLY A 215 -0.02 5.70 12.32
CA GLY A 215 -0.06 4.43 13.07
C GLY A 215 -1.48 3.97 13.39
N LEU A 216 -2.28 4.81 14.01
CA LEU A 216 -3.61 4.44 14.51
C LEU A 216 -4.64 4.35 13.39
N PHE A 217 -4.77 5.40 12.59
CA PHE A 217 -5.83 5.50 11.59
C PHE A 217 -5.42 4.88 10.26
N ALA A 218 -4.29 5.29 9.70
CA ALA A 218 -3.89 4.87 8.37
C ALA A 218 -3.21 3.48 8.32
N THR A 219 -2.86 2.89 9.46
CA THR A 219 -2.33 1.52 9.51
C THR A 219 -3.27 0.59 10.28
N ALA A 220 -3.42 0.73 11.59
CA ALA A 220 -4.22 -0.22 12.38
C ALA A 220 -5.70 -0.26 11.95
N LEU A 221 -6.37 0.90 11.90
CA LEU A 221 -7.79 0.99 11.53
C LEU A 221 -8.00 0.61 10.06
N CYS A 222 -7.16 1.12 9.15
CA CYS A 222 -7.30 0.84 7.71
C CYS A 222 -7.13 -0.63 7.39
N LEU A 223 -6.14 -1.33 7.96
CA LEU A 223 -5.95 -2.75 7.73
C LEU A 223 -7.12 -3.59 8.25
N TYR A 224 -7.71 -3.20 9.39
CA TYR A 224 -8.92 -3.83 9.88
C TYR A 224 -10.11 -3.61 8.94
N MET A 225 -10.34 -2.35 8.52
CA MET A 225 -11.42 -2.00 7.59
C MET A 225 -11.23 -2.64 6.21
N GLN A 226 -10.01 -2.71 5.72
CA GLN A 226 -9.68 -3.41 4.46
C GLN A 226 -10.05 -4.88 4.56
N SER A 227 -9.59 -5.57 5.61
CA SER A 227 -9.85 -6.99 5.81
C SER A 227 -11.35 -7.28 5.92
N TYR A 228 -12.09 -6.44 6.68
CA TYR A 228 -13.55 -6.52 6.76
C TYR A 228 -14.20 -6.25 5.40
N GLY A 229 -13.74 -5.23 4.70
CA GLY A 229 -14.27 -4.83 3.40
C GLY A 229 -14.12 -5.91 2.35
N LEU A 230 -12.92 -6.48 2.21
CA LEU A 230 -12.62 -7.54 1.24
C LEU A 230 -13.33 -8.86 1.56
N LYS A 231 -13.67 -9.11 2.83
CA LYS A 231 -14.45 -10.29 3.23
C LYS A 231 -15.90 -10.24 2.73
N TYR A 232 -16.51 -9.04 2.62
CA TYR A 232 -17.94 -8.89 2.33
C TYR A 232 -18.23 -8.11 1.04
N ALA A 233 -17.23 -7.59 0.35
CA ALA A 233 -17.34 -6.97 -0.96
C ALA A 233 -16.84 -7.95 -2.03
N GLU A 234 -17.36 -7.80 -3.25
CA GLU A 234 -16.82 -8.49 -4.43
C GLU A 234 -15.37 -8.03 -4.67
N PRO A 235 -14.40 -8.96 -4.88
CA PRO A 235 -12.97 -8.62 -4.95
C PRO A 235 -12.64 -7.54 -5.98
N ALA A 236 -13.24 -7.58 -7.18
CA ALA A 236 -13.02 -6.60 -8.22
C ALA A 236 -13.50 -5.19 -7.80
N ILE A 237 -14.69 -5.10 -7.17
CA ILE A 237 -15.23 -3.84 -6.66
C ILE A 237 -14.36 -3.33 -5.50
N GLY A 238 -13.92 -4.23 -4.62
CA GLY A 238 -13.05 -3.90 -3.50
C GLY A 238 -11.73 -3.30 -3.97
N GLY A 239 -11.08 -3.92 -4.94
CA GLY A 239 -9.85 -3.43 -5.55
C GLY A 239 -10.01 -2.06 -6.22
N MET A 240 -11.09 -1.87 -6.99
CA MET A 240 -11.39 -0.58 -7.63
C MET A 240 -11.63 0.55 -6.62
N ILE A 241 -12.30 0.26 -5.49
CA ILE A 241 -12.51 1.26 -4.44
C ILE A 241 -11.17 1.61 -3.78
N LEU A 242 -10.34 0.62 -3.46
CA LEU A 242 -9.04 0.87 -2.85
C LEU A 242 -8.10 1.65 -3.77
N SER A 243 -8.13 1.44 -5.09
CA SER A 243 -7.29 2.21 -6.01
C SER A 243 -7.62 3.70 -6.07
N LEU A 244 -8.75 4.14 -5.50
CA LEU A 244 -9.02 5.57 -5.28
C LEU A 244 -8.03 6.23 -4.33
N GLU A 245 -7.22 5.46 -3.58
CA GLU A 245 -6.16 6.00 -2.72
C GLU A 245 -5.20 6.90 -3.50
N SER A 246 -4.91 6.58 -4.77
CA SER A 246 -4.05 7.41 -5.62
C SER A 246 -4.69 8.75 -5.96
N VAL A 247 -6.00 8.77 -6.20
CA VAL A 247 -6.76 10.01 -6.46
C VAL A 247 -6.80 10.88 -5.21
N PHE A 248 -7.10 10.28 -4.04
CA PHE A 248 -7.07 11.00 -2.77
C PHE A 248 -5.64 11.44 -2.41
N GLY A 249 -4.61 10.67 -2.79
CA GLY A 249 -3.21 11.05 -2.62
C GLY A 249 -2.88 12.38 -3.29
N VAL A 250 -3.29 12.54 -4.55
CA VAL A 250 -3.14 13.82 -5.26
C VAL A 250 -4.00 14.92 -4.63
N LEU A 251 -5.24 14.62 -4.26
CA LEU A 251 -6.12 15.60 -3.64
C LEU A 251 -5.52 16.17 -2.35
N PHE A 252 -5.05 15.31 -1.45
CA PHE A 252 -4.39 15.74 -0.22
C PHE A 252 -3.05 16.43 -0.46
N SER A 253 -2.30 16.02 -1.49
CA SER A 253 -1.07 16.68 -1.88
C SER A 253 -1.31 18.12 -2.32
N VAL A 254 -2.34 18.38 -3.12
CA VAL A 254 -2.73 19.73 -3.53
C VAL A 254 -3.21 20.57 -2.34
N ILE A 255 -4.09 20.00 -1.50
CA ILE A 255 -4.72 20.76 -0.41
C ILE A 255 -3.76 21.05 0.74
N ILE A 256 -2.94 20.06 1.14
CA ILE A 256 -2.12 20.14 2.36
C ILE A 256 -0.67 20.51 2.03
N TYR A 257 -0.09 19.88 0.99
CA TYR A 257 1.31 20.09 0.61
C TYR A 257 1.47 21.22 -0.43
N HIS A 258 0.33 21.74 -0.97
CA HIS A 258 0.28 22.77 -2.01
C HIS A 258 1.05 22.40 -3.28
N GLU A 259 1.03 21.11 -3.64
CA GLU A 259 1.69 20.60 -4.84
C GLU A 259 1.09 21.23 -6.10
N GLN A 260 1.97 21.74 -6.97
CA GLN A 260 1.56 22.32 -8.26
C GLN A 260 1.36 21.19 -9.28
N ILE A 261 0.12 20.94 -9.67
CA ILE A 261 -0.21 19.90 -10.63
C ILE A 261 -0.12 20.48 -12.05
N THR A 262 0.83 20.00 -12.83
CA THR A 262 0.96 20.35 -14.24
C THR A 262 -0.01 19.53 -15.09
N PHE A 263 -0.35 20.03 -16.30
CA PHE A 263 -1.18 19.29 -17.27
C PHE A 263 -0.57 17.92 -17.60
N ARG A 264 0.75 17.85 -17.71
CA ARG A 264 1.49 16.61 -17.92
C ARG A 264 1.27 15.60 -16.78
N MET A 265 1.31 16.05 -15.53
CA MET A 265 1.01 15.20 -14.38
C MET A 265 -0.42 14.65 -14.42
N LEU A 266 -1.39 15.49 -14.78
CA LEU A 266 -2.78 15.05 -14.93
C LEU A 266 -2.93 13.96 -15.99
N VAL A 267 -2.26 14.10 -17.14
CA VAL A 267 -2.27 13.06 -18.19
C VAL A 267 -1.61 11.77 -17.68
N GLY A 268 -0.45 11.85 -17.03
CA GLY A 268 0.23 10.70 -16.45
C GLY A 268 -0.64 9.97 -15.40
N PHE A 269 -1.25 10.71 -14.50
CA PHE A 269 -2.18 10.17 -13.50
C PHE A 269 -3.38 9.47 -14.16
N ALA A 270 -4.01 10.10 -15.16
CA ALA A 270 -5.16 9.52 -15.85
C ALA A 270 -4.78 8.20 -16.55
N VAL A 271 -3.65 8.15 -17.24
CA VAL A 271 -3.18 6.94 -17.94
C VAL A 271 -2.88 5.80 -16.94
N ILE A 272 -2.18 6.08 -15.82
CA ILE A 272 -1.90 5.08 -14.78
C ILE A 272 -3.22 4.61 -14.15
N PHE A 273 -4.13 5.53 -13.81
CA PHE A 273 -5.41 5.19 -13.20
C PHE A 273 -6.26 4.28 -14.10
N VAL A 274 -6.34 4.60 -15.39
CA VAL A 274 -7.01 3.74 -16.39
C VAL A 274 -6.37 2.35 -16.44
N ALA A 275 -5.04 2.26 -16.44
CA ALA A 275 -4.33 0.98 -16.43
C ALA A 275 -4.66 0.15 -15.18
N ILE A 276 -4.72 0.79 -14.00
CA ILE A 276 -5.07 0.14 -12.72
C ILE A 276 -6.50 -0.38 -12.76
N ILE A 277 -7.47 0.45 -13.16
CA ILE A 277 -8.88 0.06 -13.24
C ILE A 277 -9.07 -1.10 -14.23
N LEU A 278 -8.47 -1.01 -15.42
CA LEU A 278 -8.55 -2.08 -16.42
C LEU A 278 -7.90 -3.38 -15.92
N SER A 279 -6.80 -3.30 -15.16
CA SER A 279 -6.14 -4.48 -14.59
C SER A 279 -7.02 -5.21 -13.58
N GLN A 280 -7.81 -4.47 -12.80
CA GLN A 280 -8.69 -5.02 -11.77
C GLN A 280 -10.09 -5.39 -12.29
N TRP A 281 -10.45 -4.97 -13.50
CA TRP A 281 -11.74 -5.26 -14.10
C TRP A 281 -11.86 -6.74 -14.42
N GLU A 282 -12.59 -7.48 -13.60
CA GLU A 282 -13.05 -8.84 -13.98
C GLU A 282 -14.22 -8.68 -14.94
N GLY A 283 -14.02 -9.03 -16.24
CA GLY A 283 -15.13 -9.16 -17.19
C GLY A 283 -16.19 -10.11 -16.59
N LYS A 284 -17.47 -9.88 -16.89
CA LYS A 284 -18.55 -10.80 -16.47
C LYS A 284 -18.08 -12.23 -16.70
N LYS A 285 -18.12 -13.07 -15.64
CA LYS A 285 -18.01 -14.54 -15.81
C LYS A 285 -19.06 -14.93 -16.84
N GLN A 286 -18.63 -15.50 -17.96
CA GLN A 286 -19.58 -16.25 -18.79
C GLN A 286 -20.19 -17.31 -17.87
N PRO A 287 -21.52 -17.50 -17.89
CA PRO A 287 -22.14 -18.65 -17.23
C PRO A 287 -21.39 -19.88 -17.73
N ASP A 288 -20.86 -20.70 -16.82
CA ASP A 288 -20.28 -21.97 -17.16
C ASP A 288 -21.27 -22.69 -18.06
N GLU A 289 -20.88 -23.04 -19.28
CA GLU A 289 -21.65 -23.97 -20.09
C GLU A 289 -21.79 -25.24 -19.25
N VAL A 290 -22.99 -25.46 -18.76
CA VAL A 290 -23.38 -26.70 -18.11
C VAL A 290 -23.16 -27.77 -19.16
N THR A 291 -22.02 -28.46 -19.08
CA THR A 291 -21.80 -29.69 -19.84
C THR A 291 -22.84 -30.68 -19.36
N THR A 292 -23.86 -30.83 -20.16
CA THR A 292 -24.85 -31.95 -20.14
C THR A 292 -24.15 -33.29 -20.36
#